data_4fbfde981193fe5b581e38a7b2d4dc3a
#
_entry.id   4fbfde981193fe5b581e38a7b2d4dc3a
#
_cell.length_a   1.000
_cell.length_b   1.000
_cell.length_c   1.000
_cell.angle_alpha   90.00
_cell.angle_beta   90.00
_cell.angle_gamma   90.00
#
_symmetry.space_group_name_H-M   'P 1'
#
loop_
_entity.id
_entity.type
_entity.pdbx_description
1 polymer ?
#
loop_
_entity_poly.entity_id
_entity_poly.type
_entity_poly.pdbx_seq_one_letter_code
_entity_poly.pdbx_strand_id
1 'polypeptide(L)'
;ITLGIVVRANDPRAHGVAATFAENCMAAGFMPIVSEDSLKDLPTEKNVCSLVDGLRSADLRTIAEDAKAVIVLGGDGTFLNAATRLYGIDCPIMGVNLGHLGFLTTGTLDTLIDDLKANHFKVQERSYYEATLTRDGKSVWQGPFLNDAVIQRNADEKMLNLKVEHGTWQMLEMRADGLIISSPTGSTAYNLSAGGPIMHPQIDA
;
A
#
# COMPACT_ATOMS: atom_id res chain seq x y z
N ILE A 1 15.85 16.71 -6.49
CA ILE A 1 15.08 15.47 -6.73
C ILE A 1 14.15 15.28 -5.54
N THR A 2 12.84 15.27 -5.79
CA THR A 2 11.81 15.10 -4.77
C THR A 2 11.66 13.64 -4.39
N LEU A 3 11.52 13.36 -3.09
CA LEU A 3 11.15 12.06 -2.54
C LEU A 3 9.89 12.21 -1.68
N GLY A 4 8.88 11.39 -1.93
CA GLY A 4 7.73 11.29 -1.06
C GLY A 4 8.03 10.39 0.16
N ILE A 5 7.53 10.75 1.32
CA ILE A 5 7.65 9.93 2.54
C ILE A 5 6.26 9.67 3.10
N VAL A 6 5.93 8.39 3.25
CA VAL A 6 4.74 7.92 3.96
C VAL A 6 5.17 7.16 5.19
N VAL A 7 4.59 7.48 6.33
CA VAL A 7 4.94 6.88 7.62
C VAL A 7 3.71 6.14 8.17
N ARG A 8 3.94 5.04 8.85
CA ARG A 8 2.90 4.33 9.60
C ARG A 8 2.28 5.27 10.63
N ALA A 9 0.98 5.50 10.52
CA ALA A 9 0.24 6.29 11.50
C ALA A 9 0.35 5.66 12.92
N ASN A 10 0.30 6.50 13.95
CA ASN A 10 0.30 6.08 15.37
C ASN A 10 1.49 5.20 15.80
N ASP A 11 2.65 5.32 15.12
CA ASP A 11 3.89 4.64 15.51
C ASP A 11 5.01 5.67 15.77
N PRO A 12 5.23 6.07 17.02
CA PRO A 12 6.26 7.07 17.38
C PRO A 12 7.68 6.70 16.93
N ARG A 13 7.98 5.39 16.87
CA ARG A 13 9.28 4.90 16.36
C ARG A 13 9.41 5.14 14.87
N ALA A 14 8.36 4.87 14.13
CA ALA A 14 8.33 5.13 12.69
C ALA A 14 8.53 6.61 12.38
N HIS A 15 7.96 7.50 13.18
CA HIS A 15 8.13 8.95 13.05
C HIS A 15 9.56 9.40 13.34
N GLY A 16 10.20 8.87 14.41
CA GLY A 16 11.60 9.15 14.68
C GLY A 16 12.55 8.71 13.56
N VAL A 17 12.31 7.52 13.03
CA VAL A 17 13.07 7.01 11.87
C VAL A 17 12.85 7.88 10.63
N ALA A 18 11.62 8.33 10.38
CA ALA A 18 11.30 9.20 9.26
C ALA A 18 12.00 10.57 9.36
N ALA A 19 12.12 11.15 10.56
CA ALA A 19 12.87 12.38 10.80
C ALA A 19 14.33 12.22 10.40
N THR A 20 15.00 11.22 10.96
CA THR A 20 16.40 10.92 10.64
C THR A 20 16.60 10.63 9.15
N PHE A 21 15.69 9.87 8.55
CA PHE A 21 15.75 9.57 7.12
C PHE A 21 15.60 10.84 6.28
N ALA A 22 14.67 11.73 6.62
CA ALA A 22 14.47 12.99 5.91
C ALA A 22 15.70 13.91 6.03
N GLU A 23 16.34 14.03 7.21
CA GLU A 23 17.59 14.76 7.40
C GLU A 23 18.71 14.20 6.51
N ASN A 24 18.86 12.88 6.48
CA ASN A 24 19.84 12.22 5.64
C ASN A 24 19.57 12.44 4.13
N CYS A 25 18.28 12.44 3.73
CA CYS A 25 17.87 12.77 2.36
C CYS A 25 18.28 14.21 2.00
N MET A 26 18.03 15.18 2.87
CA MET A 26 18.42 16.58 2.65
C MET A 26 19.93 16.73 2.57
N ALA A 27 20.68 16.10 3.45
CA ALA A 27 22.16 16.09 3.41
C ALA A 27 22.68 15.45 2.10
N ALA A 28 21.93 14.54 1.52
CA ALA A 28 22.23 13.86 0.27
C ALA A 28 21.79 14.63 -0.99
N GLY A 29 21.16 15.81 -0.83
CA GLY A 29 20.68 16.66 -1.93
C GLY A 29 19.29 16.28 -2.47
N PHE A 30 18.53 15.45 -1.76
CA PHE A 30 17.12 15.20 -2.04
C PHE A 30 16.22 16.21 -1.32
N MET A 31 15.00 16.35 -1.81
CA MET A 31 13.95 17.15 -1.18
C MET A 31 12.86 16.21 -0.68
N PRO A 32 12.88 15.82 0.60
CA PRO A 32 11.84 14.98 1.18
C PRO A 32 10.57 15.80 1.41
N ILE A 33 9.43 15.22 1.06
CA ILE A 33 8.08 15.74 1.33
C ILE A 33 7.27 14.65 2.01
N VAL A 34 6.73 14.95 3.20
CA VAL A 34 5.97 13.98 3.99
C VAL A 34 4.49 14.06 3.60
N SER A 35 3.84 12.92 3.45
CA SER A 35 2.39 12.87 3.24
C SER A 35 1.65 13.41 4.46
N GLU A 36 0.69 14.32 4.25
CA GLU A 36 -0.11 14.92 5.31
C GLU A 36 -0.84 13.88 6.18
N ASP A 37 -1.26 12.77 5.60
CA ASP A 37 -1.90 11.71 6.38
C ASP A 37 -0.96 11.00 7.35
N SER A 38 0.33 11.01 7.07
CA SER A 38 1.35 10.52 7.99
C SER A 38 1.52 11.41 9.22
N LEU A 39 1.04 12.64 9.13
CA LEU A 39 1.11 13.65 10.20
C LEU A 39 -0.21 13.74 10.99
N LYS A 40 -1.28 13.12 10.52
CA LYS A 40 -2.54 12.99 11.26
C LYS A 40 -2.30 12.06 12.45
N ASP A 41 -2.79 12.44 13.61
CA ASP A 41 -2.69 11.66 14.85
C ASP A 41 -1.28 11.58 15.46
N LEU A 42 -0.38 12.51 15.14
CA LEU A 42 0.89 12.62 15.85
C LEU A 42 0.65 12.90 17.34
N PRO A 43 1.27 12.12 18.27
CA PRO A 43 1.27 12.50 19.66
C PRO A 43 1.90 13.89 19.81
N THR A 44 1.29 14.75 20.61
CA THR A 44 1.75 16.11 20.94
C THR A 44 3.06 16.14 21.74
N GLU A 45 3.76 15.04 21.85
CA GLU A 45 5.04 14.97 22.56
C GLU A 45 6.15 15.67 21.77
N LYS A 46 6.91 16.50 22.48
CA LYS A 46 7.94 17.42 21.95
C LYS A 46 8.99 16.79 21.00
N ASN A 47 9.14 15.48 21.00
CA ASN A 47 10.13 14.77 20.18
C ASN A 47 9.61 14.40 18.77
N VAL A 48 8.33 14.56 18.49
CA VAL A 48 7.72 14.29 17.20
C VAL A 48 7.50 15.58 16.42
N CYS A 49 7.43 16.73 17.11
CA CYS A 49 7.38 18.05 16.49
C CYS A 49 8.62 18.38 15.64
N SER A 50 9.78 17.78 15.92
CA SER A 50 10.99 18.01 15.10
C SER A 50 10.85 17.52 13.65
N LEU A 51 9.97 16.57 13.37
CA LEU A 51 9.62 16.16 12.01
C LEU A 51 8.84 17.25 11.27
N VAL A 52 8.06 18.05 11.99
CA VAL A 52 7.17 19.06 11.40
C VAL A 52 7.87 20.40 11.25
N ASP A 53 8.83 20.72 12.14
CA ASP A 53 9.54 21.99 12.14
C ASP A 53 10.63 22.06 11.06
N GLY A 54 10.23 22.04 9.79
CA GLY A 54 11.14 22.24 8.64
C GLY A 54 10.93 21.33 7.45
N LEU A 55 10.13 20.26 7.59
CA LEU A 55 9.75 19.41 6.47
C LEU A 55 8.48 19.94 5.78
N ARG A 56 8.49 19.92 4.46
CA ARG A 56 7.29 20.17 3.67
C ARG A 56 6.34 18.98 3.79
N SER A 57 5.05 19.27 3.89
CA SER A 57 4.00 18.27 3.77
C SER A 57 3.04 18.63 2.64
N ALA A 58 2.45 17.60 2.02
CA ALA A 58 1.45 17.77 0.99
C ALA A 58 0.57 16.50 0.88
N ASP A 59 -0.48 16.58 0.11
CA ASP A 59 -1.25 15.38 -0.25
C ASP A 59 -0.37 14.37 -1.01
N LEU A 60 -0.57 13.09 -0.73
CA LEU A 60 0.28 12.03 -1.28
C LEU A 60 0.26 11.96 -2.81
N ARG A 61 -0.89 12.21 -3.44
CA ARG A 61 -0.98 12.21 -4.91
C ARG A 61 -0.22 13.38 -5.51
N THR A 62 -0.33 14.57 -4.93
CA THR A 62 0.43 15.76 -5.33
C THR A 62 1.94 15.53 -5.20
N ILE A 63 2.37 14.88 -4.12
CA ILE A 63 3.79 14.52 -3.95
C ILE A 63 4.25 13.60 -5.08
N ALA A 64 3.46 12.57 -5.38
CA ALA A 64 3.85 11.50 -6.31
C ALA A 64 3.90 11.97 -7.78
N GLU A 65 3.19 13.05 -8.15
CA GLU A 65 3.24 13.63 -9.49
C GLU A 65 4.65 14.12 -9.87
N ASP A 66 5.43 14.62 -8.88
CA ASP A 66 6.75 15.19 -9.09
C ASP A 66 7.89 14.38 -8.41
N ALA A 67 7.54 13.38 -7.62
CA ALA A 67 8.53 12.62 -6.87
C ALA A 67 9.24 11.57 -7.75
N LYS A 68 10.54 11.40 -7.54
CA LYS A 68 11.30 10.28 -8.11
C LYS A 68 10.80 8.92 -7.59
N ALA A 69 10.40 8.89 -6.34
CA ALA A 69 9.83 7.73 -5.67
C ALA A 69 9.08 8.14 -4.40
N VAL A 70 8.16 7.30 -3.95
CA VAL A 70 7.52 7.37 -2.62
C VAL A 70 8.11 6.28 -1.73
N ILE A 71 8.68 6.68 -0.61
CA ILE A 71 9.27 5.79 0.39
C ILE A 71 8.24 5.58 1.51
N VAL A 72 7.84 4.34 1.71
CA VAL A 72 6.87 3.96 2.74
C VAL A 72 7.62 3.35 3.93
N LEU A 73 7.61 4.05 5.04
CA LEU A 73 8.22 3.60 6.31
C LEU A 73 7.16 2.92 7.17
N GLY A 74 7.11 1.60 7.10
CA GLY A 74 6.09 0.81 7.80
C GLY A 74 6.04 -0.63 7.31
N GLY A 75 4.95 -1.33 7.58
CA GLY A 75 4.70 -2.69 7.10
C GLY A 75 3.84 -2.72 5.83
N ASP A 76 3.52 -3.94 5.39
CA ASP A 76 2.73 -4.17 4.16
C ASP A 76 1.38 -3.43 4.14
N GLY A 77 0.71 -3.30 5.28
CA GLY A 77 -0.56 -2.55 5.35
C GLY A 77 -0.39 -1.05 5.05
N THR A 78 0.71 -0.43 5.52
CA THR A 78 1.02 0.98 5.20
C THR A 78 1.35 1.11 3.72
N PHE A 79 2.11 0.16 3.18
CA PHE A 79 2.45 0.10 1.77
C PHE A 79 1.19 -0.02 0.90
N LEU A 80 0.30 -0.94 1.21
CA LEU A 80 -0.96 -1.15 0.47
C LEU A 80 -1.85 0.10 0.47
N ASN A 81 -1.96 0.77 1.60
CA ASN A 81 -2.72 2.03 1.68
C ASN A 81 -2.13 3.09 0.76
N ALA A 82 -0.80 3.30 0.81
CA ALA A 82 -0.12 4.24 -0.08
C ALA A 82 -0.29 3.85 -1.55
N ALA A 83 -0.08 2.58 -1.89
CA ALA A 83 -0.22 2.07 -3.24
C ALA A 83 -1.63 2.26 -3.80
N THR A 84 -2.67 1.93 -3.03
CA THR A 84 -4.07 2.12 -3.45
C THR A 84 -4.39 3.59 -3.71
N ARG A 85 -3.88 4.51 -2.88
CA ARG A 85 -4.06 5.96 -3.08
C ARG A 85 -3.34 6.50 -4.30
N LEU A 86 -2.24 5.87 -4.68
CA LEU A 86 -1.44 6.23 -5.86
C LEU A 86 -1.91 5.53 -7.14
N TYR A 87 -3.02 4.80 -7.10
CA TYR A 87 -3.60 4.20 -8.30
C TYR A 87 -3.74 5.23 -9.43
N GLY A 88 -3.22 4.89 -10.61
CA GLY A 88 -3.22 5.75 -11.79
C GLY A 88 -2.12 6.82 -11.83
N ILE A 89 -1.19 6.83 -10.87
CA ILE A 89 -0.01 7.71 -10.89
C ILE A 89 1.22 6.85 -11.15
N ASP A 90 2.01 7.24 -12.13
CA ASP A 90 3.28 6.58 -12.49
C ASP A 90 4.41 7.08 -11.57
N CYS A 91 4.45 6.57 -10.35
CA CYS A 91 5.48 6.86 -9.37
C CYS A 91 5.91 5.57 -8.66
N PRO A 92 7.19 5.20 -8.70
CA PRO A 92 7.70 4.05 -7.97
C PRO A 92 7.46 4.18 -6.46
N ILE A 93 7.04 3.07 -5.84
CA ILE A 93 6.84 3.00 -4.39
C ILE A 93 7.84 2.00 -3.82
N MET A 94 8.57 2.38 -2.78
CA MET A 94 9.49 1.51 -2.07
C MET A 94 9.07 1.35 -0.61
N GLY A 95 8.81 0.11 -0.20
CA GLY A 95 8.47 -0.22 1.18
C GLY A 95 9.71 -0.55 2.00
N VAL A 96 9.91 0.17 3.09
CA VAL A 96 10.95 -0.10 4.09
C VAL A 96 10.29 -0.60 5.36
N ASN A 97 10.64 -1.82 5.75
CA ASN A 97 10.08 -2.42 6.93
C ASN A 97 10.78 -1.92 8.21
N LEU A 98 9.99 -1.48 9.17
CA LEU A 98 10.49 -1.03 10.49
C LEU A 98 10.33 -2.09 11.59
N GLY A 99 9.93 -3.30 11.22
CA GLY A 99 9.67 -4.40 12.16
C GLY A 99 9.93 -5.76 11.54
N HIS A 100 8.89 -6.59 11.44
CA HIS A 100 9.01 -7.92 10.83
C HIS A 100 8.97 -7.81 9.30
N LEU A 101 9.86 -8.53 8.62
CA LEU A 101 9.93 -8.58 7.16
C LEU A 101 8.57 -8.90 6.55
N GLY A 102 8.13 -8.08 5.61
CA GLY A 102 6.91 -8.26 4.83
C GLY A 102 7.17 -8.81 3.43
N PHE A 103 6.10 -9.02 2.68
CA PHE A 103 6.17 -9.43 1.27
C PHE A 103 6.33 -8.24 0.32
N LEU A 104 5.86 -7.05 0.73
CA LEU A 104 5.89 -5.82 -0.06
C LEU A 104 6.94 -4.82 0.45
N THR A 105 7.25 -4.89 1.75
CA THR A 105 8.20 -4.00 2.42
C THR A 105 9.51 -4.74 2.67
N THR A 106 10.36 -4.80 1.65
CA THR A 106 11.63 -5.55 1.66
C THR A 106 12.86 -4.64 1.71
N GLY A 107 12.70 -3.33 1.56
CA GLY A 107 13.79 -2.37 1.61
C GLY A 107 14.36 -2.16 3.01
N THR A 108 15.63 -1.76 3.07
CA THR A 108 16.33 -1.32 4.29
C THR A 108 16.77 0.12 4.14
N LEU A 109 16.92 0.85 5.26
CA LEU A 109 17.35 2.26 5.23
C LEU A 109 18.86 2.42 5.00
N ASP A 110 19.65 1.39 5.31
CA ASP A 110 21.11 1.48 5.39
C ASP A 110 21.76 1.88 4.05
N THR A 111 21.25 1.37 2.94
CA THR A 111 21.78 1.63 1.60
C THR A 111 20.86 2.48 0.74
N LEU A 112 19.65 2.74 1.19
CA LEU A 112 18.58 3.32 0.38
C LEU A 112 18.98 4.64 -0.29
N ILE A 113 19.63 5.55 0.43
CA ILE A 113 20.02 6.85 -0.08
C ILE A 113 21.09 6.71 -1.17
N ASP A 114 22.06 5.83 -0.96
CA ASP A 114 23.13 5.57 -1.93
C ASP A 114 22.58 4.85 -3.17
N ASP A 115 21.66 3.90 -2.98
CA ASP A 115 20.98 3.23 -4.08
C ASP A 115 20.12 4.20 -4.90
N LEU A 116 19.43 5.15 -4.24
CA LEU A 116 18.67 6.20 -4.91
C LEU A 116 19.55 7.17 -5.70
N LYS A 117 20.74 7.53 -5.18
CA LYS A 117 21.73 8.35 -5.87
C LYS A 117 22.30 7.65 -7.10
N ALA A 118 22.69 6.40 -6.91
CA ALA A 118 23.28 5.57 -7.95
C ALA A 118 22.25 5.06 -8.98
N ASN A 119 20.96 5.27 -8.74
CA ASN A 119 19.87 4.66 -9.51
C ASN A 119 19.96 3.12 -9.52
N HIS A 120 20.42 2.55 -8.41
CA HIS A 120 20.72 1.13 -8.26
C HIS A 120 19.56 0.38 -7.60
N PHE A 121 18.42 0.35 -8.27
CA PHE A 121 17.23 -0.40 -7.84
C PHE A 121 16.51 -0.98 -9.06
N LYS A 122 15.78 -2.07 -8.80
CA LYS A 122 14.95 -2.73 -9.81
C LYS A 122 13.48 -2.41 -9.54
N VAL A 123 12.82 -1.80 -10.51
CA VAL A 123 11.37 -1.63 -10.48
C VAL A 123 10.69 -2.96 -10.81
N GLN A 124 9.72 -3.36 -9.98
CA GLN A 124 8.85 -4.49 -10.21
C GLN A 124 7.41 -4.00 -10.38
N GLU A 125 6.84 -4.25 -11.54
CA GLU A 125 5.45 -3.92 -11.80
C GLU A 125 4.51 -4.87 -11.07
N ARG A 126 3.37 -4.35 -10.61
CA ARG A 126 2.30 -5.07 -9.95
C ARG A 126 0.98 -4.67 -10.57
N SER A 127 0.17 -5.65 -10.97
CA SER A 127 -1.16 -5.40 -11.52
C SER A 127 -2.12 -4.95 -10.43
N TYR A 128 -2.88 -3.89 -10.72
CA TYR A 128 -4.09 -3.54 -9.99
C TYR A 128 -5.28 -4.16 -10.69
N TYR A 129 -6.26 -4.52 -9.89
CA TYR A 129 -7.57 -4.96 -10.37
C TYR A 129 -8.61 -3.95 -9.93
N GLU A 130 -9.66 -3.81 -10.69
CA GLU A 130 -10.78 -2.95 -10.37
C GLU A 130 -12.01 -3.79 -10.04
N ALA A 131 -12.64 -3.50 -8.91
CA ALA A 131 -13.90 -4.10 -8.52
C ALA A 131 -15.02 -3.09 -8.64
N THR A 132 -16.15 -3.53 -9.19
CA THR A 132 -17.39 -2.76 -9.26
C THR A 132 -18.50 -3.51 -8.55
N LEU A 133 -19.11 -2.90 -7.56
CA LEU A 133 -20.31 -3.42 -6.90
C LEU A 133 -21.55 -2.85 -7.59
N THR A 134 -22.39 -3.73 -8.13
CA THR A 134 -23.65 -3.36 -8.77
C THR A 134 -24.84 -3.87 -7.94
N ARG A 135 -25.88 -3.05 -7.83
CA ARG A 135 -27.15 -3.43 -7.20
C ARG A 135 -28.29 -2.92 -8.08
N ASP A 136 -29.24 -3.81 -8.42
CA ASP A 136 -30.37 -3.50 -9.30
C ASP A 136 -29.92 -2.81 -10.63
N GLY A 137 -28.83 -3.32 -11.22
CA GLY A 137 -28.25 -2.84 -12.47
C GLY A 137 -27.50 -1.50 -12.36
N LYS A 138 -27.34 -0.93 -11.17
CA LYS A 138 -26.61 0.32 -10.95
C LYS A 138 -25.33 0.07 -10.19
N SER A 139 -24.24 0.70 -10.63
CA SER A 139 -22.99 0.74 -9.86
C SER A 139 -23.21 1.54 -8.58
N VAL A 140 -22.97 0.92 -7.44
CA VAL A 140 -23.07 1.55 -6.12
C VAL A 140 -21.70 1.79 -5.49
N TRP A 141 -20.67 1.12 -5.98
CA TRP A 141 -19.29 1.32 -5.60
C TRP A 141 -18.36 0.81 -6.70
N GLN A 142 -17.21 1.45 -6.84
CA GLN A 142 -16.12 1.05 -7.75
C GLN A 142 -14.80 1.47 -7.13
N GLY A 143 -13.78 0.63 -7.26
CA GLY A 143 -12.44 0.98 -6.79
C GLY A 143 -11.38 -0.07 -7.11
N PRO A 144 -10.09 0.34 -7.09
CA PRO A 144 -8.97 -0.55 -7.32
C PRO A 144 -8.66 -1.38 -6.07
N PHE A 145 -8.07 -2.56 -6.29
CA PHE A 145 -7.41 -3.33 -5.24
C PHE A 145 -6.10 -3.93 -5.75
N LEU A 146 -5.13 -4.04 -4.86
CA LEU A 146 -3.84 -4.67 -5.15
C LEU A 146 -3.79 -6.10 -4.62
N ASN A 147 -4.36 -6.35 -3.44
CA ASN A 147 -4.40 -7.69 -2.85
C ASN A 147 -5.65 -8.47 -3.22
N ASP A 148 -6.79 -8.07 -2.67
CA ASP A 148 -8.03 -8.82 -2.78
C ASP A 148 -9.27 -7.94 -2.71
N ALA A 149 -10.38 -8.47 -3.25
CA ALA A 149 -11.73 -8.00 -3.03
C ALA A 149 -12.50 -9.08 -2.27
N VAL A 150 -13.11 -8.72 -1.15
CA VAL A 150 -13.76 -9.66 -0.24
C VAL A 150 -15.26 -9.39 -0.18
N ILE A 151 -16.06 -10.42 -0.42
CA ILE A 151 -17.47 -10.44 -0.14
C ILE A 151 -17.66 -11.27 1.13
N GLN A 152 -18.31 -10.71 2.14
CA GLN A 152 -18.50 -11.38 3.42
C GLN A 152 -19.89 -11.08 3.96
N ARG A 153 -20.55 -12.10 4.56
CA ARG A 153 -21.79 -11.90 5.29
C ARG A 153 -21.56 -11.12 6.58
N ASN A 154 -22.59 -10.46 7.07
CA ASN A 154 -22.57 -9.92 8.43
C ASN A 154 -22.67 -11.07 9.46
N ALA A 155 -22.17 -10.83 10.67
CA ALA A 155 -22.09 -11.85 11.71
C ALA A 155 -23.45 -12.51 12.03
N ASP A 156 -24.53 -11.74 11.99
CA ASP A 156 -25.89 -12.18 12.34
C ASP A 156 -26.69 -12.72 11.14
N GLU A 157 -26.09 -12.77 9.95
CA GLU A 157 -26.78 -13.23 8.75
C GLU A 157 -26.51 -14.71 8.45
N LYS A 158 -27.39 -15.31 7.64
CA LYS A 158 -27.22 -16.67 7.13
C LYS A 158 -26.10 -16.68 6.07
N MET A 159 -25.60 -17.89 5.78
CA MET A 159 -24.65 -18.12 4.68
C MET A 159 -25.15 -17.50 3.38
N LEU A 160 -24.23 -16.87 2.65
CA LEU A 160 -24.52 -16.30 1.33
C LEU A 160 -24.74 -17.40 0.30
N ASN A 161 -25.67 -17.19 -0.62
CA ASN A 161 -25.72 -17.96 -1.86
C ASN A 161 -24.91 -17.20 -2.89
N LEU A 162 -23.80 -17.78 -3.32
CA LEU A 162 -22.84 -17.17 -4.23
C LEU A 162 -22.86 -17.92 -5.55
N LYS A 163 -22.89 -17.15 -6.65
CA LYS A 163 -22.68 -17.63 -8.00
C LYS A 163 -21.50 -16.88 -8.58
N VAL A 164 -20.52 -17.63 -9.08
CA VAL A 164 -19.31 -17.08 -9.72
C VAL A 164 -19.37 -17.41 -11.20
N GLU A 165 -19.24 -16.38 -12.02
CA GLU A 165 -19.30 -16.49 -13.48
C GLU A 165 -18.06 -15.81 -14.10
N HIS A 166 -17.56 -16.37 -15.18
CA HIS A 166 -16.55 -15.77 -16.03
C HIS A 166 -17.08 -15.67 -17.46
N GLY A 167 -17.42 -14.46 -17.90
CA GLY A 167 -18.12 -14.24 -19.17
C GLY A 167 -19.48 -14.96 -19.15
N THR A 168 -19.68 -15.91 -20.06
CA THR A 168 -20.91 -16.73 -20.15
C THR A 168 -20.84 -18.05 -19.37
N TRP A 169 -19.72 -18.33 -18.72
CA TRP A 169 -19.48 -19.60 -18.02
C TRP A 169 -19.78 -19.47 -16.53
N GLN A 170 -20.68 -20.31 -16.05
CA GLN A 170 -20.87 -20.48 -14.60
C GLN A 170 -19.73 -21.37 -14.08
N MET A 171 -18.85 -20.77 -13.25
CA MET A 171 -17.71 -21.47 -12.67
C MET A 171 -18.12 -22.21 -11.40
N LEU A 172 -18.94 -21.57 -10.55
CA LEU A 172 -19.23 -22.06 -9.22
C LEU A 172 -20.58 -21.54 -8.73
N GLU A 173 -21.31 -22.39 -8.02
CA GLU A 173 -22.47 -22.00 -7.22
C GLU A 173 -22.36 -22.69 -5.87
N MET A 174 -22.38 -21.90 -4.79
CA MET A 174 -22.18 -22.43 -3.43
C MET A 174 -22.85 -21.60 -2.35
N ARG A 175 -22.97 -22.21 -1.17
CA ARG A 175 -23.30 -21.48 0.06
C ARG A 175 -22.02 -21.33 0.87
N ALA A 176 -21.70 -20.09 1.26
CA ALA A 176 -20.48 -19.79 2.01
C ALA A 176 -20.66 -18.58 2.92
N ASP A 177 -19.72 -18.40 3.85
CA ASP A 177 -19.65 -17.19 4.68
C ASP A 177 -19.13 -15.98 3.88
N GLY A 178 -18.44 -16.23 2.78
CA GLY A 178 -17.90 -15.19 1.91
C GLY A 178 -17.14 -15.74 0.71
N LEU A 179 -16.56 -14.83 -0.06
CA LEU A 179 -15.70 -15.10 -1.20
C LEU A 179 -14.53 -14.11 -1.20
N ILE A 180 -13.34 -14.62 -1.39
CA ILE A 180 -12.12 -13.83 -1.59
C ILE A 180 -11.72 -13.94 -3.06
N ILE A 181 -11.63 -12.81 -3.72
CA ILE A 181 -11.09 -12.70 -5.08
C ILE A 181 -9.73 -12.05 -4.95
N SER A 182 -8.67 -12.84 -5.11
CA SER A 182 -7.30 -12.41 -4.85
C SER A 182 -6.51 -12.22 -6.13
N SER A 183 -5.72 -11.16 -6.17
CA SER A 183 -4.66 -11.01 -7.16
C SER A 183 -3.47 -11.93 -6.84
N PRO A 184 -2.51 -12.12 -7.76
CA PRO A 184 -1.25 -12.79 -7.44
C PRO A 184 -0.48 -12.11 -6.29
N THR A 185 -0.51 -10.78 -6.22
CA THR A 185 0.10 -10.03 -5.10
C THR A 185 -0.58 -10.36 -3.77
N GLY A 186 -1.90 -10.42 -3.76
CA GLY A 186 -2.72 -10.76 -2.58
C GLY A 186 -2.69 -12.23 -2.19
N SER A 187 -2.11 -13.10 -3.02
CA SER A 187 -2.06 -14.54 -2.74
C SER A 187 -1.38 -14.89 -1.41
N THR A 188 -0.49 -14.02 -0.93
CA THR A 188 0.20 -14.15 0.36
C THR A 188 -0.49 -13.43 1.53
N ALA A 189 -1.65 -12.78 1.28
CA ALA A 189 -2.44 -12.05 2.27
C ALA A 189 -3.63 -12.87 2.77
N TYR A 190 -4.85 -12.36 2.70
CA TYR A 190 -6.04 -13.04 3.22
C TYR A 190 -6.32 -14.36 2.51
N ASN A 191 -6.05 -14.43 1.21
CA ASN A 191 -6.11 -15.68 0.43
C ASN A 191 -5.31 -16.82 1.09
N LEU A 192 -4.07 -16.55 1.52
CA LEU A 192 -3.23 -17.57 2.18
C LEU A 192 -3.86 -18.04 3.50
N SER A 193 -4.37 -17.10 4.30
CA SER A 193 -5.04 -17.43 5.58
C SER A 193 -6.30 -18.26 5.39
N ALA A 194 -6.97 -18.13 4.25
CA ALA A 194 -8.13 -18.91 3.86
C ALA A 194 -7.79 -20.27 3.20
N GLY A 195 -6.50 -20.60 3.04
CA GLY A 195 -6.03 -21.85 2.44
C GLY A 195 -5.89 -21.80 0.92
N GLY A 196 -5.92 -20.61 0.31
CA GLY A 196 -5.69 -20.41 -1.11
C GLY A 196 -4.23 -20.61 -1.53
N PRO A 197 -3.94 -20.77 -2.83
CA PRO A 197 -2.60 -20.98 -3.34
C PRO A 197 -1.75 -19.71 -3.28
N ILE A 198 -0.44 -19.88 -3.12
CA ILE A 198 0.54 -18.81 -3.31
C ILE A 198 0.85 -18.72 -4.81
N MET A 199 0.80 -17.51 -5.34
CA MET A 199 1.09 -17.23 -6.74
C MET A 199 2.27 -16.25 -6.85
N HIS A 200 3.10 -16.44 -7.88
CA HIS A 200 4.15 -15.47 -8.15
C HIS A 200 3.52 -14.15 -8.64
N PRO A 201 3.96 -12.99 -8.12
CA PRO A 201 3.31 -11.70 -8.40
C PRO A 201 3.31 -11.26 -9.88
N GLN A 202 4.16 -11.86 -10.70
CA GLN A 202 4.26 -11.58 -12.14
C GLN A 202 3.41 -12.54 -13.01
N ILE A 203 2.64 -13.41 -12.39
CA ILE A 203 1.67 -14.21 -13.14
C ILE A 203 0.49 -13.31 -13.51
N ASP A 204 0.07 -13.39 -14.75
CA ASP A 204 -1.16 -12.76 -15.24
C ASP A 204 -2.33 -13.73 -15.00
N ALA A 205 -3.02 -13.56 -13.87
CA ALA A 205 -4.13 -14.42 -13.44
C ALA A 205 -5.17 -13.63 -12.63
#